data_8f83415b7b3c49b42f41ba7b4a777e44
#
_entry.id   8f83415b7b3c49b42f41ba7b4a777e44
#
_cell.length_a   1.000
_cell.length_b   1.000
_cell.length_c   1.000
_cell.angle_alpha   90.00
_cell.angle_beta   90.00
_cell.angle_gamma   90.00
#
_symmetry.space_group_name_H-M   'P 1'
#
loop_
_entity.id
_entity.type
_entity.pdbx_description
1 polymer ?
#
loop_
_entity_poly.entity_id
_entity_poly.type
_entity_poly.pdbx_seq_one_letter_code
_entity_poly.pdbx_strand_id
1 'polypeptide(L)'
;MFQVQMNHNEELTLEANEQLLKKVIKHRIYKLRIKKYVEEYTNSQIVFRKNVYYKDFYNIVEQIKKLSIKLGVSVNINENVTQYINRINSYIDYKYTIGNDIKNDDLRFNERYFEFERIVNQSLERQLRPKQMKDAFYLTMMQKSGNFSVPGSGKTSTVYGMYAYLNTINKVNKILMIGPLNSFSSWITEYQSCFGDSRKLAYLNIKDLNTTNEKKMVLKYESFNKELILLNYEVLNTLEEEIKDLITEDTLVVFDEVHRIKNPVGMRAGSALRITKDAKYMVALTGTPIPNGYKDIYNLLNLLYPYDYNHFFNFEIPLLSNPNKSEVKMINDKIQPFFTRTSKQELGVPPSNEDKIIDIEASLEEQELFKIILSKYKSNQLALFAKIMQLESSPSLLLETLDLKEFEEMLDLSVNHEKFVEYQDYSKEVEDLVYKIDKTSKMKELLKLINRIVGESKTAIVWCIFVKTMYKLKSDLNKMGIKAEVISGAVSQDERNKIINKIGRASCR
;
A
#
# COMPACT_ATOMS: atom_id res chain seq x y z
N MET A 1 2.18 37.47 -29.97
CA MET A 1 2.41 37.27 -28.55
C MET A 1 1.45 36.21 -28.05
N PHE A 2 1.90 35.29 -27.23
CA PHE A 2 1.04 34.37 -26.46
C PHE A 2 0.69 35.01 -25.13
N GLN A 3 -0.56 34.88 -24.71
CA GLN A 3 -0.99 35.20 -23.35
C GLN A 3 -1.48 33.94 -22.66
N VAL A 4 -0.86 33.60 -21.54
CA VAL A 4 -1.18 32.41 -20.72
C VAL A 4 -1.78 32.91 -19.41
N GLN A 5 -3.02 32.53 -19.13
CA GLN A 5 -3.72 32.98 -17.92
C GLN A 5 -4.68 31.89 -17.41
N MET A 6 -5.16 32.08 -16.19
CA MET A 6 -6.28 31.29 -15.64
C MET A 6 -7.56 32.11 -15.77
N ASN A 7 -8.60 31.49 -16.28
CA ASN A 7 -9.93 32.10 -16.35
C ASN A 7 -10.64 32.08 -14.97
N HIS A 8 -11.84 32.64 -14.91
CA HIS A 8 -12.66 32.68 -13.68
C HIS A 8 -13.06 31.28 -13.17
N ASN A 9 -13.00 30.27 -14.02
CA ASN A 9 -13.28 28.87 -13.66
C ASN A 9 -12.01 28.11 -13.20
N GLU A 10 -10.90 28.79 -12.99
CA GLU A 10 -9.58 28.21 -12.68
C GLU A 10 -9.03 27.28 -13.79
N GLU A 11 -9.45 27.49 -15.04
CA GLU A 11 -8.92 26.77 -16.19
C GLU A 11 -7.79 27.55 -16.83
N LEU A 12 -6.71 26.86 -17.18
CA LEU A 12 -5.61 27.46 -17.93
C LEU A 12 -6.06 27.77 -19.35
N THR A 13 -5.72 28.94 -19.85
CA THR A 13 -6.00 29.38 -21.23
C THR A 13 -4.73 29.86 -21.91
N LEU A 14 -4.64 29.59 -23.22
CA LEU A 14 -3.63 30.17 -24.11
C LEU A 14 -4.35 31.03 -25.15
N GLU A 15 -4.16 32.33 -25.09
CA GLU A 15 -4.75 33.28 -26.01
C GLU A 15 -3.71 33.79 -27.00
N ALA A 16 -4.12 33.95 -28.24
CA ALA A 16 -3.33 34.59 -29.30
C ALA A 16 -4.24 34.93 -30.49
N ASN A 17 -3.72 35.69 -31.47
CA ASN A 17 -4.48 35.95 -32.68
C ASN A 17 -4.68 34.67 -33.50
N GLU A 18 -5.72 34.66 -34.33
CA GLU A 18 -6.17 33.48 -35.10
C GLU A 18 -5.05 32.89 -35.99
N GLN A 19 -4.27 33.75 -36.63
CA GLN A 19 -3.17 33.29 -37.49
C GLN A 19 -2.10 32.53 -36.71
N LEU A 20 -1.80 32.99 -35.51
CA LEU A 20 -0.82 32.37 -34.63
C LEU A 20 -1.33 31.05 -34.04
N LEU A 21 -2.61 31.00 -33.62
CA LEU A 21 -3.24 29.77 -33.14
C LEU A 21 -3.30 28.71 -34.26
N LYS A 22 -3.57 29.07 -35.49
CA LYS A 22 -3.48 28.14 -36.64
C LYS A 22 -2.09 27.56 -36.81
N LYS A 23 -1.00 28.36 -36.56
CA LYS A 23 0.38 27.83 -36.56
C LYS A 23 0.64 26.91 -35.37
N VAL A 24 0.13 27.26 -34.19
CA VAL A 24 0.26 26.46 -32.94
C VAL A 24 -0.30 25.04 -33.15
N ILE A 25 -1.55 24.95 -33.65
CA ILE A 25 -2.26 23.65 -33.81
C ILE A 25 -1.55 22.73 -34.81
N LYS A 26 -0.93 23.32 -35.85
CA LYS A 26 -0.16 22.56 -36.85
C LYS A 26 1.21 22.11 -36.33
N HIS A 27 1.73 22.73 -35.29
CA HIS A 27 3.07 22.50 -34.78
C HIS A 27 3.18 21.14 -34.07
N ARG A 28 4.34 20.45 -34.22
CA ARG A 28 4.60 19.13 -33.67
C ARG A 28 4.50 19.11 -32.12
N ILE A 29 4.98 20.14 -31.44
CA ILE A 29 4.89 20.26 -29.97
C ILE A 29 3.43 20.23 -29.54
N TYR A 30 2.57 21.02 -30.16
CA TYR A 30 1.15 21.02 -29.84
C TYR A 30 0.53 19.62 -30.04
N LYS A 31 0.70 19.04 -31.23
CA LYS A 31 0.11 17.72 -31.55
C LYS A 31 0.52 16.60 -30.60
N LEU A 32 1.79 16.56 -30.20
CA LEU A 32 2.35 15.47 -29.39
C LEU A 32 2.32 15.73 -27.90
N ARG A 33 2.36 16.98 -27.45
CA ARG A 33 2.57 17.32 -26.03
C ARG A 33 1.42 18.09 -25.40
N ILE A 34 0.67 18.88 -26.14
CA ILE A 34 -0.32 19.81 -25.61
C ILE A 34 -1.75 19.35 -25.91
N LYS A 35 -2.05 18.87 -27.12
CA LYS A 35 -3.41 18.56 -27.61
C LYS A 35 -4.23 17.67 -26.65
N LYS A 36 -3.61 16.71 -26.01
CA LYS A 36 -4.29 15.76 -25.09
C LYS A 36 -4.90 16.43 -23.83
N TYR A 37 -4.47 17.64 -23.51
CA TYR A 37 -4.95 18.42 -22.38
C TYR A 37 -5.97 19.49 -22.77
N VAL A 38 -6.24 19.67 -24.06
CA VAL A 38 -7.17 20.69 -24.55
C VAL A 38 -8.61 20.21 -24.37
N GLU A 39 -9.42 21.07 -23.78
CA GLU A 39 -10.88 20.89 -23.66
C GLU A 39 -11.58 21.53 -24.86
N GLU A 40 -11.28 22.79 -25.08
CA GLU A 40 -11.94 23.59 -26.13
C GLU A 40 -10.89 24.40 -26.93
N TYR A 41 -11.19 24.63 -28.18
CA TYR A 41 -10.39 25.46 -29.06
C TYR A 41 -11.30 26.38 -29.88
N THR A 42 -10.97 27.69 -29.84
CA THR A 42 -11.64 28.74 -30.64
C THR A 42 -10.63 29.47 -31.52
N ASN A 43 -11.08 30.44 -32.31
CA ASN A 43 -10.19 31.24 -33.16
C ASN A 43 -9.28 32.18 -32.36
N SER A 44 -9.57 32.43 -31.07
CA SER A 44 -8.82 33.38 -30.22
C SER A 44 -8.15 32.73 -29.04
N GLN A 45 -8.54 31.51 -28.64
CA GLN A 45 -8.02 30.85 -27.45
C GLN A 45 -8.06 29.33 -27.52
N ILE A 46 -7.18 28.72 -26.73
CA ILE A 46 -7.19 27.30 -26.38
C ILE A 46 -7.45 27.20 -24.89
N VAL A 47 -8.53 26.47 -24.51
CA VAL A 47 -8.89 26.21 -23.12
C VAL A 47 -8.45 24.81 -22.76
N PHE A 48 -7.74 24.67 -21.64
CA PHE A 48 -7.28 23.40 -21.13
C PHE A 48 -8.25 22.83 -20.10
N ARG A 49 -8.31 21.51 -19.98
CA ARG A 49 -9.20 20.81 -19.06
C ARG A 49 -9.02 21.30 -17.62
N LYS A 50 -10.10 21.50 -16.93
CA LYS A 50 -10.13 22.00 -15.54
C LYS A 50 -9.35 21.11 -14.56
N ASN A 51 -9.40 19.81 -14.75
CA ASN A 51 -8.77 18.82 -13.85
C ASN A 51 -7.40 18.33 -14.35
N VAL A 52 -6.60 19.22 -14.92
CA VAL A 52 -5.22 18.88 -15.29
C VAL A 52 -4.37 18.77 -14.03
N TYR A 53 -3.66 17.66 -13.88
CA TYR A 53 -2.68 17.52 -12.78
C TYR A 53 -1.68 18.67 -12.82
N TYR A 54 -1.22 19.14 -11.67
CA TYR A 54 -0.21 20.18 -11.58
C TYR A 54 1.03 19.90 -12.46
N LYS A 55 1.48 18.65 -12.51
CA LYS A 55 2.53 18.20 -13.44
C LYS A 55 2.22 18.58 -14.88
N ASP A 56 1.02 18.27 -15.29
CA ASP A 56 0.58 18.52 -16.65
C ASP A 56 0.34 20.02 -16.87
N PHE A 57 -0.17 20.71 -15.85
CA PHE A 57 -0.30 22.16 -15.85
C PHE A 57 1.08 22.85 -16.03
N TYR A 58 2.05 22.52 -15.18
CA TYR A 58 3.41 23.01 -15.28
C TYR A 58 4.05 22.64 -16.63
N ASN A 59 3.85 21.38 -17.07
CA ASN A 59 4.37 20.91 -18.34
C ASN A 59 3.72 21.62 -19.54
N ILE A 60 2.41 21.91 -19.51
CA ILE A 60 1.74 22.70 -20.54
C ILE A 60 2.38 24.10 -20.64
N VAL A 61 2.56 24.77 -19.51
CA VAL A 61 3.18 26.10 -19.48
C VAL A 61 4.60 26.05 -20.06
N GLU A 62 5.41 25.06 -19.69
CA GLU A 62 6.76 24.87 -20.22
C GLU A 62 6.77 24.53 -21.73
N GLN A 63 5.81 23.71 -22.20
CA GLN A 63 5.69 23.42 -23.63
C GLN A 63 5.22 24.66 -24.42
N ILE A 64 4.37 25.51 -23.85
CA ILE A 64 3.98 26.79 -24.45
C ILE A 64 5.19 27.72 -24.55
N LYS A 65 6.04 27.82 -23.52
CA LYS A 65 7.30 28.56 -23.58
C LYS A 65 8.22 28.05 -24.67
N LYS A 66 8.41 26.73 -24.78
CA LYS A 66 9.20 26.11 -25.85
C LYS A 66 8.61 26.40 -27.25
N LEU A 67 7.30 26.39 -27.35
CA LEU A 67 6.58 26.66 -28.59
C LEU A 67 6.72 28.14 -28.99
N SER A 68 6.67 29.08 -28.04
CA SER A 68 6.86 30.50 -28.30
C SER A 68 8.25 30.79 -28.88
N ILE A 69 9.29 30.18 -28.33
CA ILE A 69 10.66 30.28 -28.85
C ILE A 69 10.75 29.75 -30.29
N LYS A 70 10.15 28.58 -30.55
CA LYS A 70 10.16 27.95 -31.91
C LYS A 70 9.38 28.75 -32.95
N LEU A 71 8.37 29.48 -32.55
CA LEU A 71 7.57 30.34 -33.43
C LEU A 71 8.07 31.80 -33.49
N GLY A 72 9.12 32.13 -32.77
CA GLY A 72 9.68 33.48 -32.71
C GLY A 72 8.73 34.51 -32.13
N VAL A 73 7.91 34.13 -31.16
CA VAL A 73 6.91 35.02 -30.52
C VAL A 73 7.16 35.13 -29.01
N SER A 74 6.85 36.29 -28.45
CA SER A 74 6.88 36.48 -27.00
C SER A 74 5.74 35.76 -26.31
N VAL A 75 5.95 35.30 -25.10
CA VAL A 75 4.94 34.74 -24.21
C VAL A 75 4.83 35.61 -22.95
N ASN A 76 3.61 36.01 -22.64
CA ASN A 76 3.25 36.65 -21.39
C ASN A 76 2.49 35.65 -20.53
N ILE A 77 3.01 35.37 -19.35
CA ILE A 77 2.37 34.50 -18.36
C ILE A 77 1.79 35.41 -17.30
N ASN A 78 0.47 35.38 -17.16
CA ASN A 78 -0.23 36.21 -16.21
C ASN A 78 0.20 35.89 -14.78
N GLU A 79 0.12 36.86 -13.92
CA GLU A 79 0.49 36.76 -12.52
C GLU A 79 -0.29 35.67 -11.77
N ASN A 80 -1.58 35.48 -12.09
CA ASN A 80 -2.39 34.44 -11.49
C ASN A 80 -1.84 33.00 -11.75
N VAL A 81 -1.29 32.75 -12.94
CA VAL A 81 -0.63 31.47 -13.28
C VAL A 81 0.66 31.33 -12.46
N THR A 82 1.44 32.41 -12.38
CA THR A 82 2.69 32.42 -11.61
C THR A 82 2.43 32.25 -10.11
N GLN A 83 1.43 32.93 -9.56
CA GLN A 83 1.01 32.78 -8.17
C GLN A 83 0.50 31.39 -7.87
N TYR A 84 -0.26 30.76 -8.78
CA TYR A 84 -0.71 29.38 -8.63
C TYR A 84 0.49 28.42 -8.54
N ILE A 85 1.44 28.54 -9.46
CA ILE A 85 2.67 27.72 -9.45
C ILE A 85 3.47 27.95 -8.16
N ASN A 86 3.68 29.19 -7.75
CA ASN A 86 4.43 29.52 -6.54
C ASN A 86 3.71 29.00 -5.27
N ARG A 87 2.38 29.12 -5.20
CA ARG A 87 1.59 28.62 -4.08
C ARG A 87 1.77 27.11 -3.90
N ILE A 88 1.77 26.36 -4.99
CA ILE A 88 1.94 24.90 -4.93
C ILE A 88 3.39 24.56 -4.58
N ASN A 89 4.38 25.21 -5.20
CA ASN A 89 5.79 24.98 -4.88
C ASN A 89 6.10 25.29 -3.40
N SER A 90 5.55 26.39 -2.88
CA SER A 90 5.75 26.76 -1.48
C SER A 90 5.07 25.81 -0.49
N TYR A 91 4.02 25.11 -0.90
CA TYR A 91 3.33 24.14 -0.04
C TYR A 91 4.23 22.98 0.33
N ILE A 92 4.89 22.34 -0.63
CA ILE A 92 5.75 21.19 -0.38
C ILE A 92 7.02 21.58 0.40
N ASP A 93 7.61 22.75 0.07
CA ASP A 93 8.77 23.27 0.80
C ASP A 93 8.42 23.57 2.26
N TYR A 94 7.23 24.13 2.50
CA TYR A 94 6.69 24.34 3.84
C TYR A 94 6.49 23.02 4.59
N LYS A 95 5.93 21.99 3.93
CA LYS A 95 5.77 20.65 4.53
C LYS A 95 7.12 19.96 4.81
N TYR A 96 8.09 20.12 3.92
CA TYR A 96 9.46 19.65 4.14
C TYR A 96 10.06 20.27 5.40
N THR A 97 9.93 21.59 5.54
CA THR A 97 10.43 22.32 6.71
C THR A 97 9.72 21.87 7.99
N ILE A 98 8.38 21.86 8.00
CA ILE A 98 7.59 21.40 9.16
C ILE A 98 7.97 19.98 9.57
N GLY A 99 8.09 19.08 8.59
CA GLY A 99 8.42 17.67 8.88
C GLY A 99 9.79 17.53 9.56
N ASN A 100 10.78 18.31 9.13
CA ASN A 100 12.10 18.37 9.76
C ASN A 100 12.04 19.01 11.16
N ASP A 101 11.38 20.15 11.29
CA ASP A 101 11.32 20.90 12.54
C ASP A 101 10.65 20.07 13.65
N ILE A 102 9.52 19.42 13.37
CA ILE A 102 8.84 18.57 14.36
C ILE A 102 9.72 17.38 14.75
N LYS A 103 10.45 16.78 13.81
CA LYS A 103 11.34 15.65 14.09
C LYS A 103 12.54 16.01 14.92
N ASN A 104 12.98 17.27 14.82
CA ASN A 104 14.08 17.83 15.59
C ASN A 104 13.62 18.48 16.91
N ASP A 105 12.37 18.25 17.32
CA ASP A 105 11.76 18.82 18.53
C ASP A 105 11.91 20.34 18.61
N ASP A 106 11.65 21.06 17.49
CA ASP A 106 11.75 22.52 17.43
C ASP A 106 10.75 23.19 18.37
N LEU A 107 11.25 24.06 19.22
CA LEU A 107 10.48 24.75 20.27
C LEU A 107 9.26 25.53 19.76
N ARG A 108 9.26 25.95 18.49
CA ARG A 108 8.13 26.63 17.85
C ARG A 108 6.84 25.82 17.83
N PHE A 109 6.94 24.49 17.99
CA PHE A 109 5.77 23.60 18.00
C PHE A 109 5.29 23.24 19.40
N ASN A 110 5.98 23.64 20.47
CA ASN A 110 5.66 23.20 21.82
C ASN A 110 4.22 23.58 22.24
N GLU A 111 3.80 24.84 22.04
CA GLU A 111 2.45 25.27 22.42
C GLU A 111 1.38 24.48 21.66
N ARG A 112 1.57 24.27 20.36
CA ARG A 112 0.65 23.47 19.52
C ARG A 112 0.66 22.00 19.92
N TYR A 113 1.81 21.47 20.31
CA TYR A 113 1.91 20.11 20.80
C TYR A 113 1.18 19.93 22.11
N PHE A 114 1.33 20.83 23.07
CA PHE A 114 0.61 20.77 24.35
C PHE A 114 -0.90 20.91 24.17
N GLU A 115 -1.35 21.80 23.29
CA GLU A 115 -2.77 21.91 22.95
C GLU A 115 -3.29 20.61 22.32
N PHE A 116 -2.56 20.06 21.35
CA PHE A 116 -2.88 18.79 20.69
C PHE A 116 -2.98 17.64 21.72
N GLU A 117 -1.95 17.48 22.54
CA GLU A 117 -1.90 16.44 23.58
C GLU A 117 -3.07 16.57 24.57
N ARG A 118 -3.37 17.78 25.02
CA ARG A 118 -4.51 18.04 25.90
C ARG A 118 -5.84 17.60 25.26
N ILE A 119 -6.09 17.99 24.01
CA ILE A 119 -7.33 17.64 23.30
C ILE A 119 -7.42 16.13 23.07
N VAL A 120 -6.35 15.49 22.64
CA VAL A 120 -6.32 14.04 22.40
C VAL A 120 -6.56 13.28 23.69
N ASN A 121 -5.90 13.67 24.79
CA ASN A 121 -6.07 13.04 26.09
C ASN A 121 -7.49 13.22 26.67
N GLN A 122 -8.18 14.29 26.33
CA GLN A 122 -9.58 14.50 26.70
C GLN A 122 -10.56 13.73 25.83
N SER A 123 -10.18 13.44 24.58
CA SER A 123 -11.04 12.79 23.59
C SER A 123 -10.92 11.26 23.58
N LEU A 124 -9.79 10.73 24.05
CA LEU A 124 -9.53 9.28 24.09
C LEU A 124 -9.60 8.76 25.52
N GLU A 125 -10.32 7.65 25.72
CA GLU A 125 -10.35 6.95 26.99
C GLU A 125 -9.02 6.24 27.24
N ARG A 126 -8.48 5.56 26.21
CA ARG A 126 -7.16 4.95 26.29
C ARG A 126 -6.08 5.92 25.81
N GLN A 127 -5.21 6.34 26.72
CA GLN A 127 -4.09 7.21 26.46
C GLN A 127 -3.13 6.64 25.40
N LEU A 128 -2.67 7.49 24.50
CA LEU A 128 -1.62 7.14 23.57
C LEU A 128 -0.26 7.06 24.29
N ARG A 129 0.60 6.15 23.84
CA ARG A 129 2.00 6.13 24.28
C ARG A 129 2.70 7.42 23.83
N PRO A 130 3.76 7.90 24.53
CA PRO A 130 4.43 9.16 24.14
C PRO A 130 4.87 9.22 22.68
N LYS A 131 5.39 8.13 22.12
CA LYS A 131 5.79 8.07 20.71
C LYS A 131 4.58 8.11 19.77
N GLN A 132 3.48 7.43 20.11
CA GLN A 132 2.24 7.50 19.35
C GLN A 132 1.64 8.91 19.35
N MET A 133 1.72 9.61 20.47
CA MET A 133 1.26 11.01 20.61
C MET A 133 2.09 11.94 19.70
N LYS A 134 3.42 11.83 19.74
CA LYS A 134 4.30 12.58 18.84
C LYS A 134 4.03 12.27 17.37
N ASP A 135 3.85 10.99 17.02
CA ASP A 135 3.54 10.58 15.66
C ASP A 135 2.16 11.08 15.20
N ALA A 136 1.14 11.06 16.08
CA ALA A 136 -0.19 11.60 15.78
C ALA A 136 -0.15 13.13 15.57
N PHE A 137 0.59 13.85 16.39
CA PHE A 137 0.84 15.28 16.20
C PHE A 137 1.53 15.55 14.85
N TYR A 138 2.58 14.80 14.53
CA TYR A 138 3.28 14.91 13.26
C TYR A 138 2.33 14.68 12.07
N LEU A 139 1.53 13.61 12.08
CA LEU A 139 0.55 13.33 11.03
C LEU A 139 -0.46 14.48 10.88
N THR A 140 -0.90 15.06 11.98
CA THR A 140 -1.84 16.18 12.02
C THR A 140 -1.26 17.42 11.37
N MET A 141 -0.02 17.78 11.71
CA MET A 141 0.66 18.95 11.16
C MET A 141 1.01 18.77 9.67
N MET A 142 1.40 17.58 9.28
CA MET A 142 1.69 17.24 7.89
C MET A 142 0.44 17.18 7.02
N GLN A 143 -0.72 16.81 7.57
CA GLN A 143 -1.98 16.57 6.87
C GLN A 143 -1.94 15.40 5.89
N LYS A 144 -0.88 15.29 5.08
CA LYS A 144 -0.59 14.16 4.18
C LYS A 144 0.79 13.61 4.53
N SER A 145 0.87 12.35 4.94
CA SER A 145 2.17 11.75 5.29
C SER A 145 2.09 10.23 5.44
N GLY A 146 3.26 9.60 5.52
CA GLY A 146 3.39 8.18 5.81
C GLY A 146 3.63 7.90 7.30
N ASN A 147 3.09 6.79 7.81
CA ASN A 147 3.55 6.18 9.05
C ASN A 147 4.08 4.78 8.73
N PHE A 148 5.41 4.66 8.71
CA PHE A 148 6.14 3.45 8.32
C PHE A 148 6.67 2.68 9.52
N SER A 149 5.97 2.80 10.63
CA SER A 149 6.30 2.10 11.86
C SER A 149 6.06 0.59 11.74
N VAL A 150 6.88 -0.20 12.42
CA VAL A 150 6.79 -1.66 12.39
C VAL A 150 5.42 -2.16 12.90
N PRO A 151 5.02 -3.40 12.53
CA PRO A 151 3.83 -4.03 13.10
C PRO A 151 3.87 -4.03 14.64
N GLY A 152 2.72 -3.80 15.28
CA GLY A 152 2.62 -3.70 16.74
C GLY A 152 2.98 -2.34 17.34
N SER A 153 3.42 -1.36 16.54
CA SER A 153 3.68 0.02 17.02
C SER A 153 2.42 0.78 17.41
N GLY A 154 1.23 0.32 16.97
CA GLY A 154 -0.04 0.99 17.19
C GLY A 154 -0.34 2.08 16.16
N LYS A 155 -0.01 1.84 14.88
CA LYS A 155 -0.31 2.77 13.78
C LYS A 155 -1.77 3.20 13.76
N THR A 156 -2.70 2.30 13.99
CA THR A 156 -4.15 2.58 14.03
C THR A 156 -4.51 3.52 15.18
N SER A 157 -3.97 3.28 16.41
CA SER A 157 -4.14 4.19 17.54
C SER A 157 -3.61 5.59 17.24
N THR A 158 -2.46 5.67 16.55
CA THR A 158 -1.85 6.95 16.14
C THR A 158 -2.79 7.71 15.19
N VAL A 159 -3.43 7.02 14.24
CA VAL A 159 -4.42 7.64 13.34
C VAL A 159 -5.66 8.09 14.12
N TYR A 160 -6.12 7.32 15.10
CA TYR A 160 -7.24 7.74 15.94
C TYR A 160 -6.89 8.95 16.82
N GLY A 161 -5.64 9.11 17.24
CA GLY A 161 -5.17 10.33 17.88
C GLY A 161 -5.26 11.57 16.96
N MET A 162 -4.79 11.44 15.73
CA MET A 162 -4.95 12.49 14.71
C MET A 162 -6.45 12.79 14.48
N TYR A 163 -7.26 11.76 14.31
CA TYR A 163 -8.70 11.90 14.09
C TYR A 163 -9.40 12.56 15.28
N ALA A 164 -9.09 12.16 16.52
CA ALA A 164 -9.66 12.73 17.73
C ALA A 164 -9.44 14.24 17.80
N TYR A 165 -8.23 14.69 17.53
CA TYR A 165 -7.91 16.11 17.48
C TYR A 165 -8.68 16.83 16.38
N LEU A 166 -8.58 16.35 15.13
CA LEU A 166 -9.20 17.00 13.97
C LEU A 166 -10.73 17.01 14.07
N ASN A 167 -11.33 15.98 14.64
CA ASN A 167 -12.77 15.91 14.90
C ASN A 167 -13.21 16.92 15.96
N THR A 168 -12.47 17.04 17.07
CA THR A 168 -12.77 18.00 18.14
C THR A 168 -12.75 19.45 17.64
N ILE A 169 -11.83 19.77 16.72
CA ILE A 169 -11.75 21.12 16.11
C ILE A 169 -12.59 21.27 14.82
N ASN A 170 -13.53 20.35 14.57
CA ASN A 170 -14.44 20.35 13.42
C ASN A 170 -13.77 20.43 12.04
N LYS A 171 -12.60 19.80 11.89
CA LYS A 171 -11.87 19.73 10.60
C LYS A 171 -12.09 18.43 9.87
N VAL A 172 -12.39 17.33 10.59
CA VAL A 172 -12.65 16.00 10.02
C VAL A 172 -13.81 15.37 10.76
N ASN A 173 -14.78 14.85 10.03
CA ASN A 173 -15.94 14.17 10.60
C ASN A 173 -15.99 12.67 10.31
N LYS A 174 -15.20 12.18 9.33
CA LYS A 174 -15.17 10.77 8.96
C LYS A 174 -13.78 10.29 8.57
N ILE A 175 -13.57 8.99 8.74
CA ILE A 175 -12.40 8.26 8.27
C ILE A 175 -12.83 7.36 7.11
N LEU A 176 -12.17 7.48 5.96
CA LEU A 176 -12.26 6.56 4.85
C LEU A 176 -11.00 5.68 4.86
N MET A 177 -11.09 4.46 5.37
CA MET A 177 -9.99 3.52 5.44
C MET A 177 -10.03 2.55 4.27
N ILE A 178 -8.94 2.49 3.51
CA ILE A 178 -8.71 1.57 2.40
C ILE A 178 -7.60 0.60 2.83
N GLY A 179 -7.93 -0.68 2.94
CA GLY A 179 -6.99 -1.66 3.47
C GLY A 179 -7.35 -3.10 3.16
N PRO A 180 -6.56 -4.07 3.65
CA PRO A 180 -6.90 -5.48 3.50
C PRO A 180 -8.09 -5.87 4.38
N LEU A 181 -8.94 -6.79 3.89
CA LEU A 181 -10.14 -7.25 4.61
C LEU A 181 -9.86 -7.75 6.03
N ASN A 182 -8.69 -8.31 6.26
CA ASN A 182 -8.28 -8.83 7.58
C ASN A 182 -7.95 -7.73 8.60
N SER A 183 -7.76 -6.49 8.19
CA SER A 183 -7.53 -5.37 9.13
C SER A 183 -8.83 -4.73 9.63
N PHE A 184 -9.97 -4.95 8.99
CA PHE A 184 -11.23 -4.26 9.29
C PHE A 184 -11.70 -4.46 10.74
N SER A 185 -11.69 -5.70 11.23
CA SER A 185 -12.04 -5.98 12.63
C SER A 185 -11.09 -5.31 13.62
N SER A 186 -9.80 -5.25 13.28
CA SER A 186 -8.80 -4.57 14.11
C SER A 186 -9.05 -3.07 14.18
N TRP A 187 -9.47 -2.43 13.09
CA TRP A 187 -9.84 -1.01 13.08
C TRP A 187 -11.04 -0.73 13.97
N ILE A 188 -12.10 -1.55 13.90
CA ILE A 188 -13.31 -1.42 14.73
C ILE A 188 -12.96 -1.62 16.21
N THR A 189 -12.25 -2.70 16.53
CA THR A 189 -11.85 -3.01 17.93
C THR A 189 -10.92 -1.94 18.49
N GLU A 190 -10.00 -1.43 17.69
CA GLU A 190 -9.07 -0.39 18.11
C GLU A 190 -9.79 0.95 18.34
N TYR A 191 -10.83 1.27 17.55
CA TYR A 191 -11.68 2.42 17.80
C TYR A 191 -12.34 2.33 19.19
N GLN A 192 -12.99 1.20 19.47
CA GLN A 192 -13.63 0.97 20.77
C GLN A 192 -12.62 1.08 21.92
N SER A 193 -11.41 0.52 21.72
CA SER A 193 -10.35 0.62 22.73
C SER A 193 -9.84 2.05 22.95
N CYS A 194 -9.83 2.90 21.89
CA CYS A 194 -9.36 4.28 21.99
C CYS A 194 -10.42 5.22 22.56
N PHE A 195 -11.66 5.12 22.06
CA PHE A 195 -12.73 6.08 22.42
C PHE A 195 -13.66 5.60 23.55
N GLY A 196 -13.55 4.32 23.93
CA GLY A 196 -14.39 3.72 24.98
C GLY A 196 -15.81 3.41 24.54
N ASP A 197 -16.60 2.85 25.47
CA ASP A 197 -17.97 2.42 25.20
C ASP A 197 -18.97 3.58 25.15
N SER A 198 -18.61 4.75 25.68
CA SER A 198 -19.45 5.95 25.69
C SER A 198 -19.64 6.54 24.30
N ARG A 199 -18.71 6.32 23.39
CA ARG A 199 -18.77 6.78 21.99
C ARG A 199 -19.06 5.61 21.04
N LYS A 200 -20.34 5.48 20.68
CA LYS A 200 -20.78 4.43 19.78
C LYS A 200 -20.31 4.70 18.34
N LEU A 201 -19.50 3.80 17.77
CA LEU A 201 -19.02 3.91 16.41
C LEU A 201 -20.13 3.66 15.38
N ALA A 202 -20.38 4.64 14.53
CA ALA A 202 -21.19 4.47 13.31
C ALA A 202 -20.26 4.12 12.15
N TYR A 203 -20.24 2.86 11.72
CA TYR A 203 -19.35 2.42 10.63
C TYR A 203 -20.09 1.76 9.47
N LEU A 204 -19.43 1.71 8.34
CA LEU A 204 -19.78 0.95 7.16
C LEU A 204 -18.63 0.01 6.79
N ASN A 205 -18.95 -1.27 6.67
CA ASN A 205 -17.99 -2.29 6.24
C ASN A 205 -18.43 -2.81 4.87
N ILE A 206 -17.65 -2.51 3.83
CA ILE A 206 -17.96 -2.91 2.45
C ILE A 206 -18.03 -4.43 2.24
N LYS A 207 -17.40 -5.20 3.13
CA LYS A 207 -17.42 -6.66 3.10
C LYS A 207 -18.81 -7.23 3.38
N ASP A 208 -19.64 -6.50 4.15
CA ASP A 208 -20.97 -6.96 4.56
C ASP A 208 -22.01 -6.84 3.43
N LEU A 209 -21.60 -6.25 2.28
CA LEU A 209 -22.42 -6.03 1.10
C LEU A 209 -22.04 -7.01 -0.02
N ASN A 210 -23.06 -7.65 -0.64
CA ASN A 210 -22.82 -8.77 -1.54
C ASN A 210 -22.61 -8.36 -2.99
N THR A 211 -23.40 -7.40 -3.50
CA THR A 211 -23.37 -7.03 -4.92
C THR A 211 -22.72 -5.67 -5.16
N THR A 212 -22.18 -5.47 -6.35
CA THR A 212 -21.63 -4.15 -6.75
C THR A 212 -22.70 -3.05 -6.71
N ASN A 213 -23.93 -3.34 -7.13
CA ASN A 213 -25.02 -2.37 -7.10
C ASN A 213 -25.41 -2.00 -5.67
N GLU A 214 -25.48 -2.97 -4.77
CA GLU A 214 -25.72 -2.71 -3.34
C GLU A 214 -24.62 -1.82 -2.76
N LYS A 215 -23.35 -2.13 -3.05
CA LYS A 215 -22.20 -1.31 -2.63
C LYS A 215 -22.31 0.14 -3.12
N LYS A 216 -22.66 0.34 -4.38
CA LYS A 216 -22.87 1.67 -4.95
C LYS A 216 -23.99 2.43 -4.24
N MET A 217 -25.15 1.79 -4.04
CA MET A 217 -26.28 2.41 -3.37
C MET A 217 -25.97 2.80 -1.92
N VAL A 218 -25.34 1.90 -1.17
CA VAL A 218 -24.96 2.13 0.24
C VAL A 218 -23.92 3.24 0.35
N LEU A 219 -22.88 3.23 -0.50
CA LEU A 219 -21.88 4.31 -0.50
C LEU A 219 -22.51 5.66 -0.83
N LYS A 220 -23.45 5.72 -1.77
CA LYS A 220 -24.08 6.96 -2.21
C LYS A 220 -25.10 7.52 -1.23
N TYR A 221 -25.88 6.67 -0.56
CA TYR A 221 -27.05 7.11 0.21
C TYR A 221 -26.95 6.87 1.72
N GLU A 222 -26.11 5.95 2.20
CA GLU A 222 -26.04 5.58 3.61
C GLU A 222 -24.72 5.90 4.30
N SER A 223 -23.71 6.30 3.52
CA SER A 223 -22.36 6.57 4.05
C SER A 223 -22.21 7.91 4.76
N PHE A 224 -23.13 8.87 4.53
CA PHE A 224 -22.99 10.23 5.05
C PHE A 224 -23.05 10.32 6.58
N ASN A 225 -23.77 9.40 7.24
CA ASN A 225 -23.87 9.29 8.70
C ASN A 225 -22.79 8.37 9.32
N LYS A 226 -21.83 7.88 8.54
CA LYS A 226 -20.80 6.97 9.03
C LYS A 226 -19.53 7.71 9.37
N GLU A 227 -19.02 7.41 10.56
CA GLU A 227 -17.75 7.96 11.06
C GLU A 227 -16.55 7.18 10.54
N LEU A 228 -16.69 5.86 10.32
CA LEU A 228 -15.66 4.98 9.77
C LEU A 228 -16.20 4.19 8.58
N ILE A 229 -15.61 4.37 7.40
CA ILE A 229 -15.92 3.62 6.19
C ILE A 229 -14.73 2.73 5.86
N LEU A 230 -14.96 1.42 5.80
CA LEU A 230 -13.93 0.40 5.56
C LEU A 230 -14.07 -0.17 4.15
N LEU A 231 -13.08 0.09 3.30
CA LEU A 231 -13.02 -0.37 1.92
C LEU A 231 -11.78 -1.23 1.69
N ASN A 232 -11.93 -2.27 0.87
CA ASN A 232 -10.79 -3.06 0.42
C ASN A 232 -10.23 -2.56 -0.92
N TYR A 233 -8.99 -2.89 -1.22
CA TYR A 233 -8.31 -2.43 -2.45
C TYR A 233 -9.00 -2.90 -3.73
N GLU A 234 -9.70 -4.03 -3.68
CA GLU A 234 -10.35 -4.66 -4.84
C GLU A 234 -11.51 -3.82 -5.39
N VAL A 235 -12.19 -3.02 -4.54
CA VAL A 235 -13.33 -2.21 -4.96
C VAL A 235 -12.94 -0.87 -5.60
N LEU A 236 -11.68 -0.44 -5.50
CA LEU A 236 -11.23 0.86 -5.99
C LEU A 236 -11.52 1.09 -7.48
N ASN A 237 -11.38 0.04 -8.31
CA ASN A 237 -11.62 0.16 -9.75
C ASN A 237 -13.10 0.17 -10.12
N THR A 238 -13.94 -0.53 -9.34
CA THR A 238 -15.36 -0.71 -9.65
C THR A 238 -16.26 0.34 -9.05
N LEU A 239 -15.81 1.02 -7.99
CA LEU A 239 -16.55 2.02 -7.22
C LEU A 239 -15.80 3.36 -7.19
N GLU A 240 -15.00 3.65 -8.22
CA GLU A 240 -14.11 4.83 -8.27
C GLU A 240 -14.88 6.14 -8.08
N GLU A 241 -16.03 6.30 -8.76
CA GLU A 241 -16.85 7.51 -8.69
C GLU A 241 -17.49 7.66 -7.31
N GLU A 242 -18.12 6.60 -6.81
CA GLU A 242 -18.79 6.61 -5.51
C GLU A 242 -17.79 6.86 -4.36
N ILE A 243 -16.59 6.32 -4.45
CA ILE A 243 -15.54 6.55 -3.44
C ILE A 243 -14.99 7.97 -3.53
N LYS A 244 -14.82 8.51 -4.74
CA LYS A 244 -14.38 9.89 -4.94
C LYS A 244 -15.33 10.90 -4.32
N ASP A 245 -16.64 10.67 -4.43
CA ASP A 245 -17.68 11.53 -3.86
C ASP A 245 -17.67 11.54 -2.31
N LEU A 246 -17.10 10.49 -1.68
CA LEU A 246 -16.93 10.44 -0.23
C LEU A 246 -15.77 11.30 0.29
N ILE A 247 -14.84 11.66 -0.59
CA ILE A 247 -13.63 12.41 -0.22
C ILE A 247 -13.90 13.91 -0.32
N THR A 248 -14.21 14.48 0.80
CA THR A 248 -14.48 15.91 1.00
C THR A 248 -13.36 16.54 1.83
N GLU A 249 -13.41 17.85 2.07
CA GLU A 249 -12.41 18.54 2.90
C GLU A 249 -12.35 18.06 4.36
N ASP A 250 -13.44 17.45 4.83
CA ASP A 250 -13.60 16.93 6.19
C ASP A 250 -13.44 15.40 6.29
N THR A 251 -12.86 14.78 5.25
CA THR A 251 -12.56 13.34 5.20
C THR A 251 -11.09 13.07 5.45
N LEU A 252 -10.78 12.20 6.42
CA LEU A 252 -9.46 11.62 6.62
C LEU A 252 -9.34 10.32 5.83
N VAL A 253 -8.57 10.32 4.75
CA VAL A 253 -8.30 9.13 3.95
C VAL A 253 -7.12 8.37 4.54
N VAL A 254 -7.28 7.08 4.77
CA VAL A 254 -6.23 6.22 5.32
C VAL A 254 -6.01 5.02 4.41
N PHE A 255 -4.79 4.81 3.98
CA PHE A 255 -4.37 3.59 3.30
C PHE A 255 -3.64 2.69 4.28
N ASP A 256 -4.25 1.57 4.66
CA ASP A 256 -3.60 0.56 5.48
C ASP A 256 -2.92 -0.50 4.58
N GLU A 257 -1.68 -0.86 4.92
CA GLU A 257 -0.80 -1.68 4.10
C GLU A 257 -0.66 -1.12 2.67
N VAL A 258 -0.33 0.17 2.56
CA VAL A 258 -0.26 0.93 1.30
C VAL A 258 0.69 0.33 0.26
N HIS A 259 1.63 -0.54 0.65
CA HIS A 259 2.51 -1.26 -0.27
C HIS A 259 1.74 -2.13 -1.30
N ARG A 260 0.44 -2.40 -1.06
CA ARG A 260 -0.44 -3.11 -2.02
C ARG A 260 -0.69 -2.35 -3.32
N ILE A 261 -0.42 -1.06 -3.36
CA ILE A 261 -0.51 -0.21 -4.57
C ILE A 261 0.87 0.28 -5.04
N LYS A 262 1.95 -0.41 -4.67
CA LYS A 262 3.33 -0.07 -5.04
C LYS A 262 3.60 -0.10 -6.56
N ASN A 263 2.88 -0.95 -7.33
CA ASN A 263 3.10 -1.11 -8.75
C ASN A 263 2.60 0.11 -9.56
N PRO A 264 3.50 0.86 -10.23
CA PRO A 264 3.14 2.08 -10.98
C PRO A 264 2.16 1.87 -12.14
N VAL A 265 2.10 0.68 -12.71
CA VAL A 265 1.21 0.34 -13.84
C VAL A 265 -0.03 -0.46 -13.40
N GLY A 266 -0.17 -0.71 -12.10
CA GLY A 266 -1.29 -1.47 -11.55
C GLY A 266 -2.62 -0.68 -11.62
N MET A 267 -3.69 -1.33 -12.03
CA MET A 267 -5.03 -0.70 -12.11
C MET A 267 -5.48 -0.13 -10.75
N ARG A 268 -5.27 -0.87 -9.65
CA ARG A 268 -5.61 -0.43 -8.29
C ARG A 268 -4.85 0.84 -7.89
N ALA A 269 -3.57 0.92 -8.26
CA ALA A 269 -2.75 2.10 -8.01
C ALA A 269 -3.27 3.31 -8.81
N GLY A 270 -3.59 3.13 -10.09
CA GLY A 270 -4.17 4.18 -10.93
C GLY A 270 -5.47 4.73 -10.36
N SER A 271 -6.40 3.86 -9.93
CA SER A 271 -7.66 4.30 -9.31
C SER A 271 -7.42 5.00 -7.97
N ALA A 272 -6.55 4.47 -7.10
CA ALA A 272 -6.20 5.13 -5.85
C ALA A 272 -5.70 6.57 -6.07
N LEU A 273 -4.79 6.76 -7.02
CA LEU A 273 -4.25 8.09 -7.36
C LEU A 273 -5.33 9.06 -7.87
N ARG A 274 -6.29 8.59 -8.70
CA ARG A 274 -7.38 9.43 -9.20
C ARG A 274 -8.40 9.80 -8.13
N ILE A 275 -8.78 8.82 -7.30
CA ILE A 275 -9.76 8.97 -6.22
C ILE A 275 -9.26 10.00 -5.19
N THR A 276 -7.98 9.92 -4.80
CA THR A 276 -7.46 10.69 -3.65
C THR A 276 -6.72 11.96 -4.02
N LYS A 277 -6.74 12.32 -5.31
CA LYS A 277 -6.00 13.46 -5.84
C LYS A 277 -6.19 14.74 -5.01
N ASP A 278 -7.45 15.04 -4.66
CA ASP A 278 -7.83 16.27 -3.98
C ASP A 278 -8.06 16.09 -2.47
N ALA A 279 -7.73 14.92 -1.92
CA ALA A 279 -7.85 14.67 -0.48
C ALA A 279 -6.98 15.67 0.30
N LYS A 280 -7.56 16.28 1.36
CA LYS A 280 -6.88 17.25 2.22
C LYS A 280 -6.07 16.58 3.32
N TYR A 281 -6.65 15.53 3.92
CA TYR A 281 -6.02 14.75 4.97
C TYR A 281 -5.83 13.31 4.49
N MET A 282 -4.59 12.82 4.52
CA MET A 282 -4.28 11.47 4.06
C MET A 282 -3.12 10.87 4.84
N VAL A 283 -3.30 9.63 5.29
CA VAL A 283 -2.26 8.86 5.97
C VAL A 283 -2.02 7.55 5.24
N ALA A 284 -0.76 7.28 4.90
CA ALA A 284 -0.32 6.03 4.31
C ALA A 284 0.41 5.18 5.37
N LEU A 285 -0.17 4.01 5.69
CA LEU A 285 0.36 3.10 6.73
C LEU A 285 1.00 1.88 6.09
N THR A 286 2.21 1.54 6.51
CA THR A 286 2.84 0.25 6.21
C THR A 286 4.02 -0.01 7.14
N GLY A 287 4.26 -1.27 7.48
CA GLY A 287 5.50 -1.70 8.15
C GLY A 287 6.68 -1.87 7.19
N THR A 288 6.40 -1.97 5.88
CA THR A 288 7.38 -2.26 4.82
C THR A 288 7.19 -1.31 3.63
N PRO A 289 7.67 -0.05 3.72
CA PRO A 289 7.46 0.95 2.66
C PRO A 289 8.24 0.62 1.38
N ILE A 290 9.33 -0.14 1.49
CA ILE A 290 10.24 -0.50 0.39
C ILE A 290 10.47 -2.03 0.44
N PRO A 291 9.44 -2.86 0.15
CA PRO A 291 9.59 -4.30 0.26
C PRO A 291 10.56 -4.90 -0.79
N ASN A 292 10.57 -4.36 -2.02
CA ASN A 292 11.36 -4.91 -3.13
C ASN A 292 12.45 -3.95 -3.62
N GLY A 293 12.42 -2.68 -3.22
CA GLY A 293 13.38 -1.66 -3.65
C GLY A 293 12.77 -0.26 -3.70
N TYR A 294 13.61 0.73 -3.94
CA TYR A 294 13.20 2.15 -3.92
C TYR A 294 12.12 2.51 -4.95
N LYS A 295 11.95 1.71 -6.00
CA LYS A 295 10.84 1.87 -6.96
C LYS A 295 9.46 1.85 -6.28
N ASP A 296 9.33 1.14 -5.17
CA ASP A 296 8.06 1.00 -4.44
C ASP A 296 7.56 2.33 -3.85
N ILE A 297 8.46 3.30 -3.59
CA ILE A 297 8.08 4.63 -3.09
C ILE A 297 7.46 5.53 -4.16
N TYR A 298 7.62 5.22 -5.45
CA TYR A 298 7.14 6.07 -6.55
C TYR A 298 5.64 6.36 -6.41
N ASN A 299 4.83 5.32 -6.35
CA ASN A 299 3.38 5.48 -6.21
C ASN A 299 2.97 6.08 -4.87
N LEU A 300 3.68 5.75 -3.80
CA LEU A 300 3.42 6.29 -2.48
C LEU A 300 3.58 7.81 -2.45
N LEU A 301 4.66 8.33 -3.03
CA LEU A 301 4.89 9.78 -3.10
C LEU A 301 3.88 10.46 -4.04
N ASN A 302 3.54 9.84 -5.17
CA ASN A 302 2.49 10.34 -6.07
C ASN A 302 1.10 10.31 -5.42
N LEU A 303 0.83 9.35 -4.54
CA LEU A 303 -0.42 9.28 -3.78
C LEU A 303 -0.53 10.45 -2.79
N LEU A 304 0.52 10.67 -2.00
CA LEU A 304 0.54 11.71 -0.97
C LEU A 304 0.67 13.12 -1.57
N TYR A 305 1.50 13.27 -2.59
CA TYR A 305 1.91 14.56 -3.16
C TYR A 305 1.80 14.58 -4.70
N PRO A 306 0.60 14.33 -5.26
CA PRO A 306 0.41 14.18 -6.72
C PRO A 306 0.80 15.44 -7.50
N TYR A 307 0.66 16.61 -6.91
CA TYR A 307 0.98 17.89 -7.52
C TYR A 307 2.45 18.26 -7.40
N ASP A 308 3.12 17.76 -6.36
CA ASP A 308 4.48 18.19 -5.95
C ASP A 308 5.56 17.21 -6.41
N TYR A 309 5.17 15.99 -6.81
CA TYR A 309 6.13 14.92 -7.10
C TYR A 309 7.21 15.35 -8.11
N ASN A 310 6.81 16.00 -9.18
CA ASN A 310 7.74 16.27 -10.30
C ASN A 310 8.67 17.46 -10.10
N HIS A 311 8.25 18.48 -9.35
CA HIS A 311 9.12 19.62 -9.11
C HIS A 311 9.95 19.46 -7.83
N PHE A 312 9.44 18.73 -6.83
CA PHE A 312 10.13 18.54 -5.57
C PHE A 312 10.90 17.21 -5.53
N PHE A 313 10.22 16.07 -5.59
CA PHE A 313 10.90 14.77 -5.52
C PHE A 313 11.70 14.49 -6.78
N ASN A 314 11.06 14.58 -7.92
CA ASN A 314 11.63 14.44 -9.26
C ASN A 314 12.48 13.15 -9.44
N PHE A 315 12.06 12.05 -8.81
CA PHE A 315 12.72 10.77 -8.95
C PHE A 315 12.19 10.06 -10.20
N GLU A 316 13.06 9.82 -11.17
CA GLU A 316 12.71 8.99 -12.31
C GLU A 316 12.70 7.50 -11.93
N ILE A 317 11.83 6.71 -12.56
CA ILE A 317 11.73 5.26 -12.30
C ILE A 317 13.06 4.52 -12.51
N PRO A 318 13.87 4.83 -13.55
CA PRO A 318 15.20 4.22 -13.70
C PRO A 318 16.13 4.46 -12.51
N LEU A 319 16.14 5.69 -11.95
CA LEU A 319 16.91 6.03 -10.77
C LEU A 319 16.46 5.19 -9.55
N LEU A 320 15.14 5.08 -9.35
CA LEU A 320 14.59 4.31 -8.23
C LEU A 320 14.75 2.80 -8.37
N SER A 321 14.95 2.30 -9.59
CA SER A 321 15.07 0.85 -9.83
C SER A 321 16.40 0.28 -9.34
N ASN A 322 17.50 1.01 -9.54
CA ASN A 322 18.86 0.57 -9.16
C ASN A 322 19.71 1.74 -8.66
N PRO A 323 19.35 2.39 -7.54
CA PRO A 323 20.09 3.52 -7.02
C PRO A 323 21.43 3.08 -6.43
N ASN A 324 22.49 3.84 -6.72
CA ASN A 324 23.78 3.68 -6.08
C ASN A 324 23.75 4.26 -4.64
N LYS A 325 24.82 4.06 -3.86
CA LYS A 325 24.89 4.48 -2.45
C LYS A 325 24.65 5.99 -2.23
N SER A 326 25.15 6.85 -3.12
CA SER A 326 24.95 8.30 -3.02
C SER A 326 23.52 8.70 -3.37
N GLU A 327 22.91 8.07 -4.36
CA GLU A 327 21.52 8.25 -4.74
C GLU A 327 20.57 7.77 -3.65
N VAL A 328 20.86 6.62 -3.01
CA VAL A 328 20.12 6.13 -1.84
C VAL A 328 20.10 7.18 -0.72
N LYS A 329 21.27 7.78 -0.42
CA LYS A 329 21.34 8.83 0.59
C LYS A 329 20.51 10.04 0.20
N MET A 330 20.66 10.53 -1.04
CA MET A 330 19.88 11.67 -1.56
C MET A 330 18.36 11.40 -1.50
N ILE A 331 17.93 10.20 -1.91
CA ILE A 331 16.51 9.83 -1.85
C ILE A 331 16.02 9.85 -0.40
N ASN A 332 16.75 9.20 0.51
CA ASN A 332 16.36 9.13 1.92
C ASN A 332 16.30 10.51 2.57
N ASP A 333 17.30 11.35 2.36
CA ASP A 333 17.35 12.72 2.91
C ASP A 333 16.14 13.54 2.43
N LYS A 334 15.71 13.34 1.19
CA LYS A 334 14.60 14.07 0.59
C LYS A 334 13.22 13.59 1.02
N ILE A 335 13.06 12.29 1.27
CA ILE A 335 11.75 11.72 1.65
C ILE A 335 11.53 11.67 3.16
N GLN A 336 12.61 11.64 3.94
CA GLN A 336 12.55 11.49 5.40
C GLN A 336 11.63 12.47 6.10
N PRO A 337 11.51 13.76 5.69
CA PRO A 337 10.60 14.70 6.32
C PRO A 337 9.10 14.42 6.12
N PHE A 338 8.74 13.50 5.22
CA PHE A 338 7.36 13.23 4.81
C PHE A 338 6.74 11.97 5.42
N PHE A 339 7.45 11.27 6.31
CA PHE A 339 6.91 10.10 7.02
C PHE A 339 7.45 10.02 8.44
N THR A 340 6.72 9.38 9.33
CA THR A 340 7.19 8.95 10.64
C THR A 340 7.49 7.46 10.65
N ARG A 341 8.38 7.02 11.53
CA ARG A 341 8.76 5.62 11.68
C ARG A 341 9.15 5.33 13.13
N THR A 342 8.61 4.23 13.64
CA THR A 342 9.04 3.63 14.91
C THR A 342 9.63 2.27 14.61
N SER A 343 10.86 2.02 15.05
CA SER A 343 11.57 0.76 14.89
C SER A 343 11.21 -0.26 15.98
N LYS A 344 11.57 -1.52 15.78
CA LYS A 344 11.44 -2.56 16.82
C LYS A 344 12.22 -2.21 18.10
N GLN A 345 13.39 -1.61 17.91
CA GLN A 345 14.27 -1.19 19.02
C GLN A 345 13.61 -0.10 19.87
N GLU A 346 12.99 0.93 19.24
CA GLU A 346 12.27 1.99 19.96
C GLU A 346 11.03 1.48 20.70
N LEU A 347 10.46 0.34 20.27
CA LEU A 347 9.37 -0.33 20.97
C LEU A 347 9.85 -1.19 22.15
N GLY A 348 11.15 -1.27 22.40
CA GLY A 348 11.71 -2.16 23.40
C GLY A 348 11.55 -3.65 23.09
N VAL A 349 11.28 -3.98 21.81
CA VAL A 349 11.21 -5.39 21.37
C VAL A 349 12.63 -5.96 21.41
N PRO A 350 12.87 -7.05 22.14
CA PRO A 350 14.18 -7.65 22.16
C PRO A 350 14.59 -8.08 20.75
N PRO A 351 15.92 -8.11 20.46
CA PRO A 351 16.39 -8.60 19.18
C PRO A 351 15.89 -10.02 18.95
N SER A 352 15.56 -10.35 17.71
CA SER A 352 15.22 -11.73 17.34
C SER A 352 16.42 -12.64 17.63
N ASN A 353 16.15 -13.83 18.15
CA ASN A 353 17.17 -14.86 18.16
C ASN A 353 17.61 -15.15 16.72
N GLU A 354 18.85 -15.62 16.57
CA GLU A 354 19.34 -16.08 15.28
C GLU A 354 18.49 -17.26 14.78
N ASP A 355 18.21 -17.27 13.48
CA ASP A 355 17.50 -18.36 12.84
C ASP A 355 18.35 -19.64 12.92
N LYS A 356 17.73 -20.73 13.38
CA LYS A 356 18.38 -22.03 13.40
C LYS A 356 18.03 -22.78 12.13
N ILE A 357 19.01 -22.97 11.28
CA ILE A 357 18.88 -23.81 10.09
C ILE A 357 19.07 -25.27 10.53
N ILE A 358 18.13 -26.13 10.14
CA ILE A 358 18.22 -27.57 10.38
C ILE A 358 18.36 -28.24 9.02
N ASP A 359 19.57 -28.74 8.75
CA ASP A 359 19.85 -29.51 7.54
C ASP A 359 19.34 -30.93 7.71
N ILE A 360 18.62 -31.42 6.72
CA ILE A 360 17.97 -32.72 6.75
C ILE A 360 18.33 -33.47 5.48
N GLU A 361 18.91 -34.66 5.64
CA GLU A 361 19.17 -35.54 4.51
C GLU A 361 17.87 -36.11 3.93
N ALA A 362 17.73 -35.97 2.62
CA ALA A 362 16.63 -36.55 1.88
C ALA A 362 16.79 -38.10 1.79
N SER A 363 15.67 -38.84 1.84
CA SER A 363 15.69 -40.28 1.61
C SER A 363 16.11 -40.62 0.18
N LEU A 364 16.44 -41.88 -0.08
CA LEU A 364 16.84 -42.34 -1.42
C LEU A 364 15.73 -42.05 -2.46
N GLU A 365 14.48 -42.29 -2.10
CA GLU A 365 13.33 -42.02 -2.95
C GLU A 365 13.12 -40.54 -3.21
N GLU A 366 13.32 -39.68 -2.19
CA GLU A 366 13.28 -38.22 -2.34
C GLU A 366 14.39 -37.71 -3.27
N GLN A 367 15.61 -38.27 -3.14
CA GLN A 367 16.73 -37.94 -4.03
C GLN A 367 16.47 -38.37 -5.47
N GLU A 368 15.84 -39.53 -5.68
CA GLU A 368 15.48 -40.01 -7.00
C GLU A 368 14.41 -39.13 -7.67
N LEU A 369 13.36 -38.75 -6.94
CA LEU A 369 12.36 -37.79 -7.41
C LEU A 369 12.99 -36.43 -7.73
N PHE A 370 13.91 -35.98 -6.90
CA PHE A 370 14.63 -34.71 -7.15
C PHE A 370 15.42 -34.73 -8.47
N LYS A 371 16.13 -35.86 -8.76
CA LYS A 371 16.86 -36.02 -10.02
C LYS A 371 15.93 -36.01 -11.23
N ILE A 372 14.75 -36.66 -11.15
CA ILE A 372 13.74 -36.66 -12.21
C ILE A 372 13.21 -35.24 -12.43
N ILE A 373 12.83 -34.52 -11.35
CA ILE A 373 12.37 -33.13 -11.42
C ILE A 373 13.43 -32.22 -12.05
N LEU A 374 14.68 -32.33 -11.60
CA LEU A 374 15.80 -31.54 -12.12
C LEU A 374 16.00 -31.77 -13.61
N SER A 375 15.97 -33.03 -14.06
CA SER A 375 16.15 -33.37 -15.50
C SER A 375 15.02 -32.81 -16.37
N LYS A 376 13.76 -32.89 -15.86
CA LYS A 376 12.56 -32.50 -16.60
C LYS A 376 12.36 -30.97 -16.70
N TYR A 377 12.61 -30.25 -15.60
CA TYR A 377 12.34 -28.83 -15.51
C TYR A 377 13.59 -27.92 -15.61
N LYS A 378 14.72 -28.45 -16.05
CA LYS A 378 16.01 -27.72 -16.16
C LYS A 378 15.92 -26.42 -16.96
N SER A 379 15.03 -26.35 -17.96
CA SER A 379 14.85 -25.16 -18.82
C SER A 379 13.87 -24.14 -18.26
N ASN A 380 13.08 -24.48 -17.23
CA ASN A 380 12.09 -23.61 -16.61
C ASN A 380 12.35 -23.48 -15.11
N GLN A 381 13.09 -22.45 -14.73
CA GLN A 381 13.53 -22.24 -13.34
C GLN A 381 12.36 -22.11 -12.35
N LEU A 382 11.26 -21.44 -12.75
CA LEU A 382 10.09 -21.26 -11.87
C LEU A 382 9.39 -22.58 -11.62
N ALA A 383 9.13 -23.36 -12.68
CA ALA A 383 8.52 -24.68 -12.57
C ALA A 383 9.42 -25.63 -11.74
N LEU A 384 10.73 -25.59 -11.97
CA LEU A 384 11.69 -26.36 -11.18
C LEU A 384 11.61 -26.02 -9.70
N PHE A 385 11.64 -24.72 -9.36
CA PHE A 385 11.54 -24.26 -7.97
C PHE A 385 10.22 -24.70 -7.32
N ALA A 386 9.09 -24.49 -8.03
CA ALA A 386 7.78 -24.90 -7.54
C ALA A 386 7.69 -26.42 -7.30
N LYS A 387 8.22 -27.23 -8.20
CA LYS A 387 8.23 -28.70 -8.07
C LYS A 387 9.14 -29.20 -6.93
N ILE A 388 10.27 -28.56 -6.71
CA ILE A 388 11.13 -28.85 -5.55
C ILE A 388 10.39 -28.54 -4.26
N MET A 389 9.70 -27.38 -4.17
CA MET A 389 8.92 -27.03 -2.99
C MET A 389 7.76 -27.99 -2.75
N GLN A 390 7.11 -28.50 -3.80
CA GLN A 390 6.08 -29.55 -3.70
C GLN A 390 6.67 -30.84 -3.15
N LEU A 391 7.82 -31.30 -3.69
CA LEU A 391 8.54 -32.50 -3.21
C LEU A 391 8.86 -32.40 -1.72
N GLU A 392 9.49 -31.31 -1.29
CA GLU A 392 9.88 -31.09 0.10
C GLU A 392 8.69 -31.01 1.06
N SER A 393 7.57 -30.45 0.61
CA SER A 393 6.38 -30.28 1.45
C SER A 393 5.55 -31.56 1.56
N SER A 394 5.23 -32.17 0.41
CA SER A 394 4.52 -33.47 0.30
C SER A 394 4.63 -33.99 -1.13
N PRO A 395 5.29 -35.15 -1.36
CA PRO A 395 5.46 -35.70 -2.71
C PRO A 395 4.15 -35.90 -3.47
N SER A 396 3.04 -36.16 -2.78
CA SER A 396 1.72 -36.29 -3.41
C SER A 396 1.28 -35.03 -4.18
N LEU A 397 1.81 -33.85 -3.85
CA LEU A 397 1.55 -32.62 -4.59
C LEU A 397 2.15 -32.64 -6.00
N LEU A 398 3.16 -33.45 -6.26
CA LEU A 398 3.74 -33.62 -7.59
C LEU A 398 2.74 -34.22 -8.59
N LEU A 399 1.77 -34.98 -8.09
CA LEU A 399 0.71 -35.59 -8.86
C LEU A 399 -0.47 -34.66 -9.14
N GLU A 400 -0.36 -33.41 -8.75
CA GLU A 400 -1.41 -32.40 -8.95
C GLU A 400 -0.98 -31.33 -9.94
N THR A 401 -1.97 -30.75 -10.64
CA THR A 401 -1.72 -29.58 -11.49
C THR A 401 -1.34 -28.41 -10.62
N LEU A 402 -0.29 -27.69 -11.02
CA LEU A 402 0.13 -26.44 -10.40
C LEU A 402 -0.16 -25.29 -11.36
N ASP A 403 -0.95 -24.31 -10.92
CA ASP A 403 -1.05 -23.04 -11.63
C ASP A 403 0.18 -22.19 -11.29
N LEU A 404 1.12 -22.12 -12.25
CA LEU A 404 2.36 -21.35 -12.05
C LEU A 404 2.09 -19.86 -11.88
N LYS A 405 1.00 -19.35 -12.45
CA LYS A 405 0.63 -17.95 -12.29
C LYS A 405 0.15 -17.66 -10.87
N GLU A 406 -0.69 -18.53 -10.30
CA GLU A 406 -1.10 -18.43 -8.90
C GLU A 406 0.11 -18.56 -7.97
N PHE A 407 1.07 -19.42 -8.32
CA PHE A 407 2.31 -19.60 -7.58
C PHE A 407 3.22 -18.36 -7.65
N GLU A 408 3.34 -17.69 -8.82
CA GLU A 408 4.04 -16.41 -8.97
C GLU A 408 3.40 -15.31 -8.13
N GLU A 409 2.07 -15.19 -8.19
CA GLU A 409 1.31 -14.20 -7.41
C GLU A 409 1.49 -14.44 -5.90
N MET A 410 1.50 -15.70 -5.47
CA MET A 410 1.71 -16.09 -4.07
C MET A 410 3.09 -15.70 -3.54
N LEU A 411 4.13 -15.80 -4.39
CA LEU A 411 5.50 -15.43 -4.03
C LEU A 411 5.86 -13.97 -4.33
N ASP A 412 4.90 -13.16 -4.81
CA ASP A 412 5.10 -11.76 -5.22
C ASP A 412 6.25 -11.59 -6.24
N LEU A 413 6.39 -12.57 -7.14
CA LEU A 413 7.39 -12.55 -8.19
C LEU A 413 6.85 -11.79 -9.40
N SER A 414 7.47 -10.68 -9.78
CA SER A 414 7.11 -9.89 -10.97
C SER A 414 7.81 -10.43 -12.22
N VAL A 415 7.42 -11.57 -12.72
CA VAL A 415 8.00 -12.15 -13.94
C VAL A 415 6.93 -12.19 -15.03
N ASN A 416 7.19 -11.53 -16.17
CA ASN A 416 6.33 -11.62 -17.35
C ASN A 416 6.59 -12.94 -18.07
N HIS A 417 5.78 -13.95 -17.79
CA HIS A 417 5.79 -15.19 -18.57
C HIS A 417 4.50 -15.34 -19.39
N GLU A 418 4.66 -15.80 -20.64
CA GLU A 418 3.55 -16.31 -21.45
C GLU A 418 2.86 -17.47 -20.74
N LYS A 419 1.55 -17.62 -20.96
CA LYS A 419 0.71 -18.66 -20.35
C LYS A 419 1.33 -20.06 -20.46
N PHE A 420 1.96 -20.54 -19.41
CA PHE A 420 2.33 -21.95 -19.29
C PHE A 420 1.23 -22.69 -18.57
N VAL A 421 0.46 -23.48 -19.30
CA VAL A 421 -0.37 -24.54 -18.73
C VAL A 421 0.51 -25.77 -18.64
N GLU A 422 0.83 -26.20 -17.44
CA GLU A 422 1.60 -27.40 -17.24
C GLU A 422 0.74 -28.62 -17.55
N TYR A 423 1.14 -29.42 -18.55
CA TYR A 423 0.56 -30.73 -18.77
C TYR A 423 1.06 -31.69 -17.68
N GLN A 424 0.13 -32.35 -17.01
CA GLN A 424 0.43 -33.46 -16.10
C GLN A 424 1.08 -34.59 -16.88
N ASP A 425 2.33 -34.84 -16.62
CA ASP A 425 3.01 -36.02 -17.12
C ASP A 425 3.25 -36.95 -15.91
N TYR A 426 2.25 -37.77 -15.65
CA TYR A 426 2.36 -38.85 -14.67
C TYR A 426 3.08 -40.03 -15.29
N SER A 427 4.40 -40.04 -15.27
CA SER A 427 5.11 -41.26 -15.51
C SER A 427 4.83 -42.23 -14.35
N LYS A 428 4.55 -43.49 -14.66
CA LYS A 428 4.30 -44.52 -13.65
C LYS A 428 5.43 -44.60 -12.61
N GLU A 429 6.65 -44.32 -13.03
CA GLU A 429 7.84 -44.26 -12.18
C GLU A 429 7.74 -43.17 -11.08
N VAL A 430 7.24 -41.97 -11.43
CA VAL A 430 7.05 -40.87 -10.45
C VAL A 430 5.96 -41.22 -9.46
N GLU A 431 4.84 -41.82 -9.96
CA GLU A 431 3.73 -42.25 -9.09
C GLU A 431 4.20 -43.33 -8.09
N ASP A 432 4.93 -44.33 -8.55
CA ASP A 432 5.45 -45.41 -7.71
C ASP A 432 6.39 -44.90 -6.62
N LEU A 433 7.25 -43.92 -6.94
CA LEU A 433 8.14 -43.28 -5.95
C LEU A 433 7.36 -42.43 -4.95
N VAL A 434 6.38 -41.64 -5.43
CA VAL A 434 5.52 -40.82 -4.56
C VAL A 434 4.78 -41.66 -3.56
N TYR A 435 4.20 -42.81 -3.98
CA TYR A 435 3.47 -43.72 -3.08
C TYR A 435 4.36 -44.44 -2.07
N LYS A 436 5.66 -44.57 -2.33
CA LYS A 436 6.63 -45.13 -1.37
C LYS A 436 6.95 -44.17 -0.21
N ILE A 437 6.74 -42.85 -0.43
CA ILE A 437 7.05 -41.84 0.58
C ILE A 437 5.78 -41.42 1.32
N ASP A 438 5.49 -42.04 2.45
CA ASP A 438 4.38 -41.60 3.32
C ASP A 438 4.62 -40.18 3.86
N LYS A 439 5.80 -39.92 4.42
CA LYS A 439 6.23 -38.64 4.94
C LYS A 439 7.64 -38.31 4.49
N THR A 440 7.85 -37.07 4.06
CA THR A 440 9.19 -36.60 3.72
C THR A 440 10.12 -36.59 4.94
N SER A 441 11.42 -36.65 4.71
CA SER A 441 12.44 -36.51 5.75
C SER A 441 12.26 -35.22 6.53
N LYS A 442 11.93 -34.12 5.83
CA LYS A 442 11.60 -32.81 6.40
C LYS A 442 10.36 -32.86 7.31
N MET A 443 9.29 -33.53 6.88
CA MET A 443 8.07 -33.68 7.68
C MET A 443 8.32 -34.52 8.94
N LYS A 444 9.09 -35.60 8.84
CA LYS A 444 9.45 -36.43 9.99
C LYS A 444 10.20 -35.63 11.06
N GLU A 445 11.18 -34.84 10.64
CA GLU A 445 11.97 -34.01 11.57
C GLU A 445 11.15 -32.86 12.16
N LEU A 446 10.26 -32.22 11.36
CA LEU A 446 9.32 -31.21 11.84
C LEU A 446 8.41 -31.78 12.94
N LEU A 447 7.86 -32.96 12.78
CA LEU A 447 6.99 -33.60 13.78
C LEU A 447 7.76 -33.88 15.09
N LYS A 448 9.02 -34.33 15.02
CA LYS A 448 9.88 -34.48 16.21
C LYS A 448 10.13 -33.17 16.91
N LEU A 449 10.43 -32.11 16.12
CA LEU A 449 10.69 -30.77 16.65
C LEU A 449 9.45 -30.22 17.37
N ILE A 450 8.27 -30.31 16.76
CA ILE A 450 7.00 -29.85 17.36
C ILE A 450 6.72 -30.64 18.64
N ASN A 451 6.89 -31.98 18.64
CA ASN A 451 6.68 -32.80 19.81
C ASN A 451 7.57 -32.36 20.98
N ARG A 452 8.83 -32.05 20.71
CA ARG A 452 9.77 -31.50 21.74
C ARG A 452 9.30 -30.15 22.27
N ILE A 453 8.93 -29.21 21.38
CA ILE A 453 8.47 -27.85 21.76
C ILE A 453 7.22 -27.94 22.64
N VAL A 454 6.26 -28.78 22.26
CA VAL A 454 5.02 -28.96 23.01
C VAL A 454 5.28 -29.68 24.33
N GLY A 455 6.21 -30.65 24.37
CA GLY A 455 6.67 -31.29 25.60
C GLY A 455 7.30 -30.32 26.61
N GLU A 456 7.87 -29.22 26.13
CA GLU A 456 8.35 -28.10 26.96
C GLU A 456 7.25 -27.11 27.37
N SER A 457 5.98 -27.47 27.19
CA SER A 457 4.82 -26.59 27.46
C SER A 457 4.82 -25.28 26.65
N LYS A 458 5.44 -25.30 25.45
CA LYS A 458 5.50 -24.19 24.50
C LYS A 458 4.50 -24.43 23.36
N THR A 459 4.18 -23.38 22.65
CA THR A 459 3.39 -23.41 21.40
C THR A 459 4.27 -23.19 20.19
N ALA A 460 3.88 -23.74 19.03
CA ALA A 460 4.59 -23.56 17.78
C ALA A 460 3.64 -22.99 16.70
N ILE A 461 4.16 -22.10 15.88
CA ILE A 461 3.51 -21.65 14.64
C ILE A 461 4.33 -22.21 13.48
N VAL A 462 3.65 -22.95 12.60
CA VAL A 462 4.28 -23.55 11.41
C VAL A 462 3.74 -22.86 10.17
N TRP A 463 4.63 -22.34 9.36
CA TRP A 463 4.29 -21.74 8.07
C TRP A 463 4.44 -22.80 6.96
N CYS A 464 3.38 -23.02 6.20
CA CYS A 464 3.37 -23.90 5.05
C CYS A 464 2.92 -23.12 3.82
N ILE A 465 3.53 -23.41 2.68
CA ILE A 465 3.18 -22.80 1.40
C ILE A 465 1.90 -23.43 0.85
N PHE A 466 1.78 -24.75 0.92
CA PHE A 466 0.67 -25.48 0.35
C PHE A 466 -0.40 -25.81 1.40
N VAL A 467 -1.65 -25.47 1.10
CA VAL A 467 -2.80 -25.68 2.00
C VAL A 467 -2.97 -27.16 2.35
N LYS A 468 -2.78 -28.07 1.39
CA LYS A 468 -2.88 -29.53 1.63
C LYS A 468 -1.85 -30.02 2.64
N THR A 469 -0.63 -29.47 2.60
CA THR A 469 0.40 -29.77 3.60
C THR A 469 -0.02 -29.34 5.01
N MET A 470 -0.72 -28.20 5.15
CA MET A 470 -1.25 -27.74 6.45
C MET A 470 -2.24 -28.77 7.04
N TYR A 471 -3.18 -29.25 6.23
CA TYR A 471 -4.18 -30.21 6.70
C TYR A 471 -3.57 -31.60 7.00
N LYS A 472 -2.59 -32.05 6.20
CA LYS A 472 -1.85 -33.29 6.44
C LYS A 472 -1.08 -33.19 7.76
N LEU A 473 -0.37 -32.09 7.98
CA LEU A 473 0.36 -31.84 9.23
C LEU A 473 -0.60 -31.78 10.42
N LYS A 474 -1.74 -31.09 10.33
CA LYS A 474 -2.78 -31.08 11.37
C LYS A 474 -3.25 -32.50 11.71
N SER A 475 -3.51 -33.31 10.71
CA SER A 475 -3.93 -34.71 10.90
C SER A 475 -2.87 -35.51 11.64
N ASP A 476 -1.60 -35.39 11.24
CA ASP A 476 -0.49 -36.13 11.86
C ASP A 476 -0.24 -35.68 13.30
N LEU A 477 -0.31 -34.37 13.59
CA LEU A 477 -0.20 -33.85 14.95
C LEU A 477 -1.33 -34.33 15.86
N ASN A 478 -2.57 -34.33 15.35
CA ASN A 478 -3.72 -34.83 16.11
C ASN A 478 -3.59 -36.33 16.43
N LYS A 479 -3.03 -37.17 15.52
CA LYS A 479 -2.71 -38.57 15.80
C LYS A 479 -1.69 -38.75 16.90
N MET A 480 -0.80 -37.76 17.07
CA MET A 480 0.20 -37.70 18.17
C MET A 480 -0.38 -37.11 19.47
N GLY A 481 -1.67 -36.75 19.53
CA GLY A 481 -2.30 -36.12 20.68
C GLY A 481 -2.03 -34.62 20.80
N ILE A 482 -1.41 -33.99 19.80
CA ILE A 482 -1.10 -32.57 19.77
C ILE A 482 -2.21 -31.82 19.04
N LYS A 483 -2.92 -30.94 19.76
CA LYS A 483 -3.99 -30.13 19.18
C LYS A 483 -3.41 -29.11 18.22
N ALA A 484 -3.83 -29.13 16.97
CA ALA A 484 -3.39 -28.20 15.93
C ALA A 484 -4.59 -27.60 15.20
N GLU A 485 -4.47 -26.31 14.84
CA GLU A 485 -5.46 -25.61 14.03
C GLU A 485 -4.80 -25.06 12.75
N VAL A 486 -5.61 -24.91 11.69
CA VAL A 486 -5.13 -24.39 10.39
C VAL A 486 -5.77 -23.03 10.12
N ILE A 487 -4.96 -22.07 9.71
CA ILE A 487 -5.42 -20.80 9.17
C ILE A 487 -4.98 -20.73 7.69
N SER A 488 -5.95 -20.82 6.78
CA SER A 488 -5.75 -20.72 5.33
C SER A 488 -6.70 -19.69 4.72
N GLY A 489 -6.59 -19.46 3.41
CA GLY A 489 -7.50 -18.57 2.67
C GLY A 489 -8.99 -18.95 2.82
N ALA A 490 -9.28 -20.23 2.96
CA ALA A 490 -10.65 -20.74 3.09
C ALA A 490 -11.27 -20.55 4.49
N VAL A 491 -10.48 -20.23 5.52
CA VAL A 491 -10.96 -20.05 6.89
C VAL A 491 -11.57 -18.65 7.03
N SER A 492 -12.81 -18.59 7.51
CA SER A 492 -13.51 -17.31 7.72
C SER A 492 -12.78 -16.41 8.74
N GLN A 493 -12.99 -15.09 8.65
CA GLN A 493 -12.33 -14.14 9.55
C GLN A 493 -12.69 -14.38 11.02
N ASP A 494 -13.93 -14.74 11.28
CA ASP A 494 -14.42 -15.03 12.64
C ASP A 494 -13.78 -16.29 13.23
N GLU A 495 -13.62 -17.33 12.41
CA GLU A 495 -12.89 -18.52 12.83
C GLU A 495 -11.40 -18.25 13.04
N ARG A 496 -10.77 -17.46 12.17
CA ARG A 496 -9.36 -17.04 12.37
C ARG A 496 -9.19 -16.33 13.72
N ASN A 497 -10.07 -15.38 14.02
CA ASN A 497 -10.03 -14.66 15.28
C ASN A 497 -10.21 -15.61 16.49
N LYS A 498 -11.11 -16.60 16.38
CA LYS A 498 -11.29 -17.64 17.43
C LYS A 498 -10.03 -18.49 17.58
N ILE A 499 -9.38 -18.90 16.49
CA ILE A 499 -8.13 -19.69 16.52
C ILE A 499 -7.01 -18.88 17.16
N ILE A 500 -6.82 -17.63 16.72
CA ILE A 500 -5.77 -16.73 17.27
C ILE A 500 -5.98 -16.51 18.78
N ASN A 501 -7.21 -16.29 19.22
CA ASN A 501 -7.52 -16.11 20.64
C ASN A 501 -7.26 -17.38 21.47
N LYS A 502 -7.42 -18.59 20.89
CA LYS A 502 -7.11 -19.87 21.56
C LYS A 502 -5.61 -20.07 21.79
N ILE A 503 -4.77 -19.61 20.85
CA ILE A 503 -3.30 -19.69 21.00
C ILE A 503 -2.83 -18.89 22.22
N GLY A 504 -3.60 -17.86 22.60
CA GLY A 504 -3.37 -17.06 23.79
C GLY A 504 -2.24 -16.03 23.63
N ARG A 505 -2.33 -14.91 24.36
CA ARG A 505 -1.30 -13.87 24.40
C ARG A 505 0.03 -14.34 25.02
N ALA A 506 0.06 -15.50 25.64
CA ALA A 506 1.24 -16.05 26.30
C ALA A 506 2.31 -16.60 25.33
N SER A 507 1.92 -16.90 24.09
CA SER A 507 2.85 -17.42 23.06
C SER A 507 3.53 -16.34 22.23
N CYS A 508 3.18 -15.07 22.43
CA CYS A 508 3.79 -13.92 21.75
C CYS A 508 4.78 -13.15 22.63
N ARG A 509 5.28 -13.77 23.70
CA ARG A 509 6.33 -13.20 24.56
C ARG A 509 7.70 -13.77 24.24
#